data_7b37a652513917dd56360f88fec7eba7
#
_entry.id   7b37a652513917dd56360f88fec7eba7
#
_cell.length_a   1.000
_cell.length_b   1.000
_cell.length_c   1.000
_cell.angle_alpha   90.00
_cell.angle_beta   90.00
_cell.angle_gamma   90.00
#
_symmetry.space_group_name_H-M   'P 1'
#
loop_
_entity.id
_entity.type
_entity.pdbx_description
1 polymer ?
#
loop_
_entity_poly.entity_id
_entity_poly.type
_entity_poly.pdbx_seq_one_letter_code
_entity_poly.pdbx_strand_id
1 'polypeptide(L)'
;MNKEGRKLIANNKKAYHEYFMEEEYEAGIELHGTEVKSMRLGQCSIKEAFVRIDNGQIYIYQMHVNPYEKGNIFNRDPLRPRKLLMHKAEINRLFSKIKESGYTIVPLEVYLNNGLVKVKIALAKGKKLYDKRAVIQKKDMKREAERDYKLSLR
;
A
#
# COMPACT_ATOMS: atom_id res chain seq x y z
N MET A 1 14.76 -10.47 -11.88
CA MET A 1 14.51 -10.93 -10.52
C MET A 1 14.51 -12.43 -10.45
N ASN A 2 15.14 -12.98 -9.45
CA ASN A 2 15.23 -14.41 -9.29
C ASN A 2 13.96 -14.96 -8.65
N LYS A 3 13.16 -15.64 -9.44
CA LYS A 3 11.90 -16.18 -8.93
C LYS A 3 12.08 -17.37 -8.00
N GLU A 4 13.21 -18.04 -8.09
CA GLU A 4 13.46 -19.22 -7.28
C GLU A 4 13.58 -18.90 -5.80
N GLY A 5 14.09 -17.73 -5.47
CA GLY A 5 14.22 -17.32 -4.09
C GLY A 5 13.02 -16.58 -3.53
N ARG A 6 11.94 -16.47 -4.33
CA ARG A 6 10.80 -15.65 -3.96
C ARG A 6 9.57 -16.47 -3.67
N LYS A 7 8.94 -16.21 -2.52
CA LYS A 7 7.71 -16.89 -2.14
C LYS A 7 6.68 -15.85 -1.74
N LEU A 8 5.54 -15.85 -2.42
CA LEU A 8 4.46 -14.93 -2.10
C LEU A 8 3.82 -15.30 -0.77
N ILE A 9 3.65 -14.32 0.10
CA ILE A 9 3.00 -14.50 1.40
C ILE A 9 1.57 -13.98 1.35
N ALA A 10 1.38 -12.77 0.82
CA ALA A 10 0.07 -12.14 0.74
C ALA A 10 0.05 -11.19 -0.44
N ASN A 11 -1.13 -10.95 -1.00
CA ASN A 11 -1.26 -9.96 -2.06
C ASN A 11 -2.54 -9.16 -1.87
N ASN A 12 -2.64 -8.06 -2.59
CA ASN A 12 -3.78 -7.17 -2.53
C ASN A 12 -4.33 -6.99 -3.94
N LYS A 13 -5.07 -7.99 -4.40
CA LYS A 13 -5.63 -7.97 -5.75
C LYS A 13 -6.57 -6.80 -5.97
N LYS A 14 -7.28 -6.42 -4.91
CA LYS A 14 -8.22 -5.33 -4.98
C LYS A 14 -7.55 -4.01 -5.37
N ALA A 15 -6.30 -3.83 -4.97
CA ALA A 15 -5.58 -2.61 -5.30
C ALA A 15 -5.42 -2.45 -6.81
N TYR A 16 -5.20 -3.53 -7.52
CA TYR A 16 -5.05 -3.48 -8.97
C TYR A 16 -6.33 -3.09 -9.68
N HIS A 17 -7.48 -3.34 -9.06
CA HIS A 17 -8.76 -2.92 -9.61
C HIS A 17 -9.11 -1.49 -9.26
N GLU A 18 -8.67 -1.03 -8.11
CA GLU A 18 -9.06 0.28 -7.59
C GLU A 18 -8.07 1.39 -7.88
N TYR A 19 -6.86 1.07 -8.28
CA TYR A 19 -5.81 2.05 -8.47
C TYR A 19 -5.06 1.87 -9.77
N PHE A 20 -4.65 3.00 -10.35
CA PHE A 20 -3.65 2.99 -11.42
C PHE A 20 -2.29 3.05 -10.77
N MET A 21 -1.44 2.08 -11.03
CA MET A 21 -0.10 2.02 -10.46
C MET A 21 0.86 2.82 -11.30
N GLU A 22 1.57 3.73 -10.66
CA GLU A 22 2.49 4.59 -11.36
C GLU A 22 3.95 4.19 -11.17
N GLU A 23 4.36 3.98 -9.93
CA GLU A 23 5.71 3.55 -9.59
C GLU A 23 5.63 2.47 -8.54
N GLU A 24 6.45 1.44 -8.67
CA GLU A 24 6.50 0.37 -7.70
C GLU A 24 7.85 0.34 -7.00
N TYR A 25 7.84 0.01 -5.72
CA TYR A 25 9.04 -0.05 -4.92
C TYR A 25 9.03 -1.32 -4.08
N GLU A 26 10.22 -1.85 -3.81
CA GLU A 26 10.38 -2.93 -2.87
C GLU A 26 10.92 -2.35 -1.57
N ALA A 27 10.23 -2.62 -0.47
CA ALA A 27 10.64 -2.13 0.84
C ALA A 27 10.95 -3.31 1.76
N GLY A 28 11.94 -3.12 2.62
CA GLY A 28 12.11 -4.03 3.74
C GLY A 28 11.08 -3.70 4.80
N ILE A 29 11.00 -4.49 5.85
CA ILE A 29 10.05 -4.26 6.92
C ILE A 29 10.64 -4.74 8.24
N GLU A 30 10.45 -3.92 9.28
CA GLU A 30 10.89 -4.28 10.63
C GLU A 30 9.88 -5.22 11.26
N LEU A 31 10.33 -6.40 11.63
CA LEU A 31 9.48 -7.42 12.20
C LEU A 31 10.13 -8.05 13.41
N HIS A 32 9.31 -8.58 14.31
CA HIS A 32 9.78 -9.40 15.41
C HIS A 32 9.82 -10.86 14.95
N GLY A 33 10.58 -11.68 15.65
CA GLY A 33 10.75 -13.09 15.26
C GLY A 33 9.45 -13.85 15.13
N THR A 34 8.49 -13.62 16.03
CA THR A 34 7.20 -14.32 15.98
C THR A 34 6.41 -13.90 14.75
N GLU A 35 6.53 -12.63 14.33
CA GLU A 35 5.87 -12.16 13.13
C GLU A 35 6.44 -12.81 11.89
N VAL A 36 7.77 -12.92 11.81
CA VAL A 36 8.42 -13.58 10.68
C VAL A 36 7.95 -15.03 10.57
N LYS A 37 7.87 -15.71 11.70
CA LYS A 37 7.43 -17.10 11.70
C LYS A 37 6.00 -17.27 11.21
N SER A 38 5.10 -16.39 11.66
CA SER A 38 3.72 -16.41 11.18
C SER A 38 3.64 -16.10 9.69
N MET A 39 4.42 -15.14 9.24
CA MET A 39 4.40 -14.76 7.83
C MET A 39 4.93 -15.87 6.94
N ARG A 40 5.93 -16.61 7.41
CA ARG A 40 6.44 -17.77 6.66
C ARG A 40 5.38 -18.85 6.50
N LEU A 41 4.43 -18.91 7.42
CA LEU A 41 3.31 -19.84 7.34
C LEU A 41 2.16 -19.27 6.52
N GLY A 42 2.32 -18.09 5.94
CA GLY A 42 1.28 -17.47 5.13
C GLY A 42 0.17 -16.81 5.93
N GLN A 43 0.38 -16.61 7.23
CA GLN A 43 -0.67 -16.06 8.09
C GLN A 43 -0.56 -14.55 8.18
N CYS A 44 -0.75 -13.91 7.05
CA CYS A 44 -0.65 -12.47 6.92
C CYS A 44 -1.69 -11.98 5.91
N SER A 45 -2.29 -10.84 6.20
CA SER A 45 -3.25 -10.24 5.29
C SER A 45 -2.96 -8.75 5.15
N ILE A 46 -3.03 -8.25 3.92
CA ILE A 46 -2.87 -6.83 3.64
C ILE A 46 -4.08 -6.23 2.96
N LYS A 47 -5.22 -6.91 3.05
CA LYS A 47 -6.45 -6.44 2.39
C LYS A 47 -6.86 -5.04 2.83
N GLU A 48 -6.71 -4.75 4.12
CA GLU A 48 -7.08 -3.45 4.66
C GLU A 48 -5.86 -2.59 4.95
N ALA A 49 -4.69 -3.02 4.53
CA ALA A 49 -3.46 -2.30 4.86
C ALA A 49 -3.31 -1.03 4.03
N PHE A 50 -2.65 -0.06 4.62
CA PHE A 50 -2.31 1.17 3.93
C PHE A 50 -0.97 1.67 4.41
N VAL A 51 -0.35 2.55 3.65
CA VAL A 51 1.00 3.04 3.92
C VAL A 51 0.96 4.54 4.15
N ARG A 52 1.70 5.01 5.15
CA ARG A 52 1.81 6.43 5.45
C ARG A 52 3.25 6.82 5.71
N ILE A 53 3.56 8.06 5.39
CA ILE A 53 4.86 8.65 5.70
C ILE A 53 4.65 9.63 6.85
N ASP A 54 5.40 9.46 7.91
CA ASP A 54 5.30 10.28 9.11
C ASP A 54 6.69 10.61 9.61
N ASN A 55 6.99 11.89 9.76
CA ASN A 55 8.30 12.38 10.22
C ASN A 55 9.47 11.78 9.44
N GLY A 56 9.34 11.71 8.12
CA GLY A 56 10.40 11.21 7.27
C GLY A 56 10.59 9.71 7.28
N GLN A 57 9.71 8.97 7.96
CA GLN A 57 9.73 7.52 8.01
C GLN A 57 8.46 6.99 7.35
N ILE A 58 8.52 5.77 6.85
CA ILE A 58 7.38 5.18 6.14
C ILE A 58 6.91 3.94 6.91
N TYR A 59 5.59 3.85 7.11
CA TYR A 59 4.98 2.79 7.91
C TYR A 59 3.83 2.15 7.17
N ILE A 60 3.62 0.84 7.41
CA ILE A 60 2.43 0.15 6.94
C ILE A 60 1.51 -0.11 8.14
N TYR A 61 0.23 0.23 7.94
CA TYR A 61 -0.80 0.11 8.97
C TYR A 61 -1.81 -0.94 8.56
N GLN A 62 -2.46 -1.55 9.54
CA GLN A 62 -3.53 -2.52 9.32
C GLN A 62 -3.08 -3.76 8.54
N MET A 63 -1.79 -4.05 8.56
CA MET A 63 -1.30 -5.33 8.07
C MET A 63 -1.51 -6.33 9.20
N HIS A 64 -2.37 -7.31 8.97
CA HIS A 64 -2.68 -8.30 9.99
C HIS A 64 -1.69 -9.45 9.90
N VAL A 65 -1.02 -9.74 11.02
CA VAL A 65 -0.14 -10.88 11.13
C VAL A 65 -0.63 -11.70 12.31
N ASN A 66 -1.08 -12.93 12.05
CA ASN A 66 -1.63 -13.78 13.11
C ASN A 66 -0.58 -14.04 14.18
N PRO A 67 -1.00 -14.11 15.45
CA PRO A 67 -0.05 -14.51 16.49
C PRO A 67 0.50 -15.90 16.20
N TYR A 68 1.78 -16.08 16.46
CA TYR A 68 2.41 -17.38 16.27
C TYR A 68 2.07 -18.25 17.50
N GLU A 69 1.45 -19.39 17.26
CA GLU A 69 0.97 -20.23 18.34
C GLU A 69 2.03 -20.52 19.40
N LYS A 70 3.25 -20.78 18.96
CA LYS A 70 4.33 -21.11 19.87
C LYS A 70 5.06 -19.91 20.43
N GLY A 71 4.60 -18.70 20.07
CA GLY A 71 5.25 -17.48 20.52
C GLY A 71 4.81 -17.00 21.87
N ASN A 72 3.58 -17.34 22.26
CA ASN A 72 3.04 -16.96 23.56
C ASN A 72 3.26 -15.49 23.89
N ILE A 73 4.00 -15.23 24.97
CA ILE A 73 4.23 -13.86 25.46
C ILE A 73 5.08 -13.03 24.51
N PHE A 74 5.74 -13.65 23.53
CA PHE A 74 6.56 -12.92 22.58
C PHE A 74 5.78 -12.42 21.36
N ASN A 75 4.50 -12.77 21.27
CA ASN A 75 3.67 -12.30 20.18
C ASN A 75 3.38 -10.80 20.33
N ARG A 76 3.24 -10.13 19.20
CA ARG A 76 2.92 -8.70 19.14
C ARG A 76 1.48 -8.52 18.71
N ASP A 77 0.96 -7.30 18.89
CA ASP A 77 -0.36 -6.95 18.42
C ASP A 77 -0.45 -7.29 16.93
N PRO A 78 -1.43 -8.09 16.50
CA PRO A 78 -1.55 -8.48 15.10
C PRO A 78 -1.64 -7.29 14.13
N LEU A 79 -2.16 -6.17 14.58
CA LEU A 79 -2.36 -5.00 13.72
C LEU A 79 -1.42 -3.84 14.03
N ARG A 80 -0.35 -4.07 14.77
CA ARG A 80 0.54 -2.98 15.11
C ARG A 80 1.14 -2.33 13.86
N PRO A 81 1.37 -1.02 13.88
CA PRO A 81 2.05 -0.37 12.76
C PRO A 81 3.47 -0.92 12.64
N ARG A 82 3.93 -1.12 11.41
CA ARG A 82 5.27 -1.65 11.17
C ARG A 82 6.02 -0.71 10.26
N LYS A 83 7.28 -0.46 10.62
CA LYS A 83 8.11 0.44 9.84
C LYS A 83 8.63 -0.27 8.60
N LEU A 84 8.50 0.40 7.47
CA LEU A 84 9.10 -0.09 6.22
C LEU A 84 10.50 0.48 6.09
N LEU A 85 11.37 -0.27 5.48
CA LEU A 85 12.78 0.11 5.34
C LEU A 85 13.04 0.43 3.87
N MET A 86 13.23 1.72 3.61
CA MET A 86 13.50 2.21 2.26
C MET A 86 14.60 3.26 2.32
N HIS A 87 15.20 3.53 1.18
CA HIS A 87 16.17 4.61 1.08
C HIS A 87 15.48 5.94 1.29
N LYS A 88 16.17 6.83 1.96
CA LYS A 88 15.61 8.15 2.25
C LYS A 88 15.20 8.90 1.00
N ALA A 89 15.96 8.74 -0.07
CA ALA A 89 15.63 9.37 -1.34
C ALA A 89 14.29 8.88 -1.89
N GLU A 90 14.01 7.58 -1.73
CA GLU A 90 12.75 7.00 -2.16
C GLU A 90 11.59 7.54 -1.32
N ILE A 91 11.78 7.61 -0.01
CA ILE A 91 10.75 8.13 0.89
C ILE A 91 10.44 9.59 0.55
N ASN A 92 11.49 10.39 0.32
CA ASN A 92 11.30 11.81 -0.01
C ASN A 92 10.56 11.97 -1.34
N ARG A 93 10.89 11.14 -2.32
CA ARG A 93 10.20 11.18 -3.61
C ARG A 93 8.72 10.85 -3.45
N LEU A 94 8.42 9.80 -2.70
CA LEU A 94 7.04 9.41 -2.46
C LEU A 94 6.30 10.51 -1.70
N PHE A 95 6.94 11.10 -0.71
CA PHE A 95 6.33 12.15 0.08
C PHE A 95 5.96 13.36 -0.80
N SER A 96 6.86 13.72 -1.70
CA SER A 96 6.58 14.81 -2.63
C SER A 96 5.40 14.51 -3.53
N LYS A 97 5.34 13.27 -4.01
CA LYS A 97 4.27 12.85 -4.92
C LYS A 97 2.91 12.78 -4.24
N ILE A 98 2.85 12.31 -3.00
CA ILE A 98 1.54 12.22 -2.35
C ILE A 98 0.97 13.57 -1.97
N LYS A 99 1.77 14.63 -2.02
CA LYS A 99 1.25 15.98 -1.86
C LYS A 99 0.47 16.42 -3.09
N GLU A 100 0.69 15.77 -4.22
CA GLU A 100 -0.07 16.07 -5.44
C GLU A 100 -1.43 15.40 -5.34
N SER A 101 -2.40 16.03 -5.97
CA SER A 101 -3.78 15.54 -5.89
C SER A 101 -3.94 14.13 -6.45
N GLY A 102 -4.58 13.29 -5.69
CA GLY A 102 -4.95 11.97 -6.15
C GLY A 102 -3.94 10.86 -5.94
N TYR A 103 -2.71 11.19 -5.51
CA TYR A 103 -1.71 10.15 -5.28
C TYR A 103 -1.78 9.60 -3.87
N THR A 104 -1.55 8.31 -3.77
CA THR A 104 -1.44 7.62 -2.49
C THR A 104 -0.46 6.47 -2.65
N ILE A 105 -0.11 5.82 -1.54
CA ILE A 105 0.76 4.66 -1.56
C ILE A 105 -0.05 3.44 -1.13
N VAL A 106 -0.02 2.39 -1.93
CA VAL A 106 -0.77 1.17 -1.63
C VAL A 106 0.18 -0.02 -1.56
N PRO A 107 -0.02 -0.92 -0.59
CA PRO A 107 0.76 -2.16 -0.56
C PRO A 107 0.15 -3.15 -1.54
N LEU A 108 0.99 -3.79 -2.30
CA LEU A 108 0.55 -4.73 -3.34
C LEU A 108 0.79 -6.18 -2.97
N GLU A 109 1.97 -6.47 -2.46
CA GLU A 109 2.39 -7.84 -2.15
C GLU A 109 3.31 -7.88 -0.95
N VAL A 110 3.25 -8.99 -0.23
CA VAL A 110 4.24 -9.32 0.79
C VAL A 110 4.83 -10.65 0.37
N TYR A 111 6.14 -10.76 0.37
CA TYR A 111 6.80 -11.98 -0.09
C TYR A 111 8.12 -12.18 0.62
N LEU A 112 8.60 -13.43 0.57
CA LEU A 112 9.94 -13.76 1.02
C LEU A 112 10.85 -13.70 -0.20
N ASN A 113 11.98 -13.03 -0.05
CA ASN A 113 12.99 -12.98 -1.09
C ASN A 113 14.30 -13.37 -0.45
N ASN A 114 14.78 -14.57 -0.75
CA ASN A 114 15.99 -15.15 -0.14
C ASN A 114 15.94 -15.13 1.39
N GLY A 115 14.76 -15.49 1.93
CA GLY A 115 14.58 -15.58 3.37
C GLY A 115 14.22 -14.28 4.07
N LEU A 116 14.24 -13.16 3.36
CA LEU A 116 13.88 -11.87 3.93
C LEU A 116 12.47 -11.47 3.51
N VAL A 117 11.71 -10.95 4.46
CA VAL A 117 10.36 -10.47 4.16
C VAL A 117 10.46 -9.12 3.49
N LYS A 118 9.81 -8.97 2.35
CA LYS A 118 9.76 -7.72 1.59
C LYS A 118 8.31 -7.36 1.31
N VAL A 119 8.07 -6.08 1.16
CA VAL A 119 6.74 -5.56 0.82
C VAL A 119 6.85 -4.77 -0.47
N LYS A 120 6.04 -5.12 -1.46
CA LYS A 120 5.97 -4.33 -2.68
C LYS A 120 4.90 -3.28 -2.47
N ILE A 121 5.27 -2.03 -2.64
CA ILE A 121 4.32 -0.91 -2.54
C ILE A 121 4.33 -0.14 -3.83
N ALA A 122 3.29 0.65 -4.06
CA ALA A 122 3.19 1.41 -5.30
C ALA A 122 2.64 2.80 -5.03
N LEU A 123 3.16 3.77 -5.78
CA LEU A 123 2.57 5.08 -5.87
C LEU A 123 1.43 4.96 -6.87
N ALA A 124 0.23 5.34 -6.48
CA ALA A 124 -0.95 5.03 -7.26
C ALA A 124 -2.00 6.14 -7.19
N LYS A 125 -2.90 6.13 -8.16
CA LYS A 125 -4.06 7.01 -8.19
C LYS A 125 -5.32 6.17 -8.15
N GLY A 126 -6.32 6.60 -7.38
CA GLY A 126 -7.57 5.87 -7.29
C GLY A 126 -8.35 5.96 -8.58
N LYS A 127 -8.70 4.82 -9.15
CA LYS A 127 -9.47 4.77 -10.39
C LYS A 127 -10.85 5.39 -10.25
N LYS A 128 -11.51 5.10 -9.14
CA LYS A 128 -12.84 5.63 -8.89
C LYS A 128 -12.83 7.15 -8.82
N LEU A 129 -11.87 7.71 -8.13
CA LEU A 129 -11.77 9.14 -8.01
C LEU A 129 -11.47 9.77 -9.36
N TYR A 130 -10.56 9.14 -10.12
CA TYR A 130 -10.20 9.61 -11.44
C TYR A 130 -11.40 9.56 -12.39
N ASP A 131 -12.09 8.42 -12.43
CA ASP A 131 -13.26 8.24 -13.27
C ASP A 131 -14.37 9.20 -12.89
N LYS A 132 -14.56 9.41 -11.60
CA LYS A 132 -15.56 10.34 -11.13
C LYS A 132 -15.27 11.75 -11.58
N ARG A 133 -14.01 12.15 -11.58
CA ARG A 133 -13.62 13.46 -12.07
C ARG A 133 -13.93 13.61 -13.56
N ALA A 134 -13.62 12.58 -14.32
CA ALA A 134 -13.90 12.60 -15.75
C ALA A 134 -15.40 12.72 -16.02
N VAL A 135 -16.20 11.96 -15.27
CA VAL A 135 -17.65 12.02 -15.41
C VAL A 135 -18.19 13.42 -15.03
N ILE A 136 -17.64 13.96 -13.95
CA ILE A 136 -18.07 15.28 -13.51
C ILE A 136 -17.72 16.33 -14.56
N GLN A 137 -16.52 16.26 -15.13
CA GLN A 137 -16.11 17.19 -16.16
C GLN A 137 -17.01 17.11 -17.38
N LYS A 138 -17.36 15.91 -17.80
CA LYS A 138 -18.27 15.73 -18.93
C LYS A 138 -19.63 16.33 -18.64
N LYS A 139 -20.13 16.14 -17.45
CA LYS A 139 -21.39 16.70 -17.04
C LYS A 139 -21.32 18.22 -16.97
N ASP A 140 -20.23 18.73 -16.49
CA ASP A 140 -20.03 20.17 -16.42
C ASP A 140 -20.04 20.79 -17.79
N MET A 141 -19.30 20.21 -18.72
CA MET A 141 -19.29 20.68 -20.08
C MET A 141 -20.66 20.61 -20.70
N LYS A 142 -21.36 19.54 -20.41
CA LYS A 142 -22.70 19.36 -20.91
C LYS A 142 -23.65 20.36 -20.30
N ARG A 143 -23.50 20.64 -19.03
CA ARG A 143 -24.35 21.57 -18.35
C ARG A 143 -23.95 22.96 -18.52
N GLU A 144 -22.73 23.20 -18.84
CA GLU A 144 -22.33 24.51 -19.14
C GLU A 144 -22.58 24.79 -20.51
N ALA A 145 -22.70 23.78 -21.18
CA ALA A 145 -23.41 23.86 -22.35
C ALA A 145 -24.84 23.94 -21.93
N GLU A 146 -25.15 23.34 -20.77
CA GLU A 146 -26.47 23.41 -20.23
C GLU A 146 -26.55 24.44 -19.18
N ARG A 147 -25.54 24.59 -18.40
CA ARG A 147 -25.48 25.53 -17.37
C ARG A 147 -24.15 25.43 -16.76
N ASP A 148 -23.50 24.45 -16.59
CA ASP A 148 -22.38 24.12 -15.93
C ASP A 148 -22.45 23.51 -14.64
N TYR A 149 -22.01 22.74 -14.34
CA TYR A 149 -21.97 21.89 -13.31
C TYR A 149 -21.40 22.34 -12.09
N LYS A 150 -21.40 22.66 -11.86
CA LYS A 150 -20.96 22.64 -11.05
C LYS A 150 -20.69 22.04 -10.21
N LEU A 151 -20.63 21.60 -10.40
CA LEU A 151 -20.25 20.94 -9.70
C LEU A 151 -19.77 20.51 -9.12
N SER A 152 -19.58 20.53 -9.36
CA SER A 152 -19.07 19.95 -8.95
C SER A 152 -18.36 19.75 -8.42
N LEU A 153 -17.92 19.84 -8.73
CA LEU A 153 -17.27 19.52 -8.33
C LEU A 153 -16.52 19.93 -7.88
N ARG A 154 -16.75 20.47 -8.12
CA ARG A 154 -15.97 20.84 -7.84
C ARG A 154 -15.59 20.74 -7.10
#